data_5a029fc328d9e945408a17f820988334
#
_entry.id   5a029fc328d9e945408a17f820988334
#
_cell.length_a   1.000
_cell.length_b   1.000
_cell.length_c   1.000
_cell.angle_alpha   90.00
_cell.angle_beta   90.00
_cell.angle_gamma   90.00
#
_symmetry.space_group_name_H-M   'P 1'
#
loop_
_entity.id
_entity.type
_entity.pdbx_description
1 polymer ?
#
loop_
_entity_poly.entity_id
_entity_poly.type
_entity_poly.pdbx_seq_one_letter_code
_entity_poly.pdbx_strand_id
1 'polypeptide(L)'
;MSTLPLETAAHPEQLRRVVIEPLSRVEGHGKVTLLLDEVGHVEQARLHIVEFRAFEKFIQGRPYWEVPVTVQRLCGICPVSHHLAACKALDQVVGATTLTPTAEKIRRLMHYGQILQSHAL
;
A
#
# COMPACT_ATOMS: atom_id res chain seq x y z
N MET A 1 -16.89 10.61 15.93
CA MET A 1 -15.90 9.98 15.04
C MET A 1 -14.78 9.46 15.93
N SER A 2 -14.68 8.15 16.10
CA SER A 2 -13.57 7.55 16.85
C SER A 2 -12.31 7.72 16.02
N THR A 3 -11.42 8.60 16.42
CA THR A 3 -10.07 8.66 15.89
C THR A 3 -9.35 7.44 16.42
N LEU A 4 -9.22 6.40 15.59
CA LEU A 4 -8.29 5.31 15.91
C LEU A 4 -6.92 5.95 16.14
N PRO A 5 -6.25 5.63 17.27
CA PRO A 5 -4.94 6.19 17.53
C PRO A 5 -4.01 5.81 16.37
N LEU A 6 -3.39 6.81 15.76
CA LEU A 6 -2.42 6.60 14.69
C LEU A 6 -1.19 5.82 15.17
N GLU A 7 -0.96 5.83 16.46
CA GLU A 7 0.16 5.16 17.11
C GLU A 7 -0.36 3.94 17.89
N THR A 8 0.21 2.79 17.59
CA THR A 8 -0.16 1.50 18.19
C THR A 8 0.95 0.94 19.08
N ALA A 9 2.09 1.64 19.19
CA ALA A 9 3.12 1.34 20.19
C ALA A 9 2.53 1.48 21.60
N ALA A 10 2.97 0.64 22.53
CA ALA A 10 2.41 0.57 23.88
C ALA A 10 2.57 1.90 24.65
N HIS A 11 3.70 2.59 24.46
CA HIS A 11 4.04 3.86 25.12
C HIS A 11 4.66 4.84 24.11
N PRO A 12 3.88 5.36 23.15
CA PRO A 12 4.42 6.20 22.07
C PRO A 12 5.03 7.51 22.57
N GLU A 13 4.60 8.01 23.74
CA GLU A 13 5.11 9.22 24.36
C GLU A 13 6.55 9.07 24.90
N GLN A 14 7.01 7.85 25.11
CA GLN A 14 8.38 7.53 25.57
C GLN A 14 9.34 7.29 24.41
N LEU A 15 8.82 7.22 23.19
CA LEU A 15 9.60 6.91 21.99
C LEU A 15 10.04 8.20 21.27
N ARG A 16 11.25 8.17 20.74
CA ARG A 16 11.76 9.27 19.92
C ARG A 16 11.08 9.22 18.54
N ARG A 17 10.37 10.29 18.22
CA ARG A 17 9.71 10.45 16.93
C ARG A 17 10.66 11.01 15.88
N VAL A 18 10.79 10.32 14.76
CA VAL A 18 11.46 10.81 13.54
C VAL A 18 10.43 10.93 12.43
N VAL A 19 10.41 12.08 11.76
CA VAL A 19 9.50 12.35 10.64
C VAL A 19 10.33 12.61 9.40
N ILE A 20 9.98 11.92 8.31
CA ILE A 20 10.56 12.11 6.98
C ILE A 20 9.45 12.69 6.10
N GLU A 21 9.56 13.98 5.80
CA GLU A 21 8.55 14.71 5.02
C GLU A 21 9.21 15.93 4.33
N PRO A 22 9.03 16.11 3.01
CA PRO A 22 8.40 15.15 2.10
C PRO A 22 9.29 13.93 1.85
N LEU A 23 8.68 12.80 1.48
CA LEU A 23 9.44 11.68 0.95
C LEU A 23 9.97 12.03 -0.43
N SER A 24 11.24 11.72 -0.69
CA SER A 24 11.84 11.76 -2.02
C SER A 24 11.80 10.38 -2.67
N ARG A 25 11.89 10.35 -4.00
CA ARG A 25 11.90 9.13 -4.82
C ARG A 25 10.66 8.25 -4.61
N VAL A 26 9.53 8.89 -4.47
CA VAL A 26 8.20 8.31 -4.42
C VAL A 26 7.29 9.10 -5.35
N GLU A 27 6.34 8.45 -5.99
CA GLU A 27 5.30 9.14 -6.73
C GLU A 27 4.26 9.70 -5.75
N GLY A 28 3.77 10.91 -6.03
CA GLY A 28 2.83 11.62 -5.16
C GLY A 28 3.47 12.17 -3.89
N HIS A 29 2.66 12.49 -2.90
CA HIS A 29 3.10 13.04 -1.62
C HIS A 29 2.96 12.00 -0.51
N GLY A 30 4.07 11.71 0.12
CA GLY A 30 4.13 10.77 1.22
C GLY A 30 4.93 11.31 2.39
N LYS A 31 4.68 10.74 3.55
CA LYS A 31 5.36 11.01 4.80
C LYS A 31 5.58 9.71 5.54
N VAL A 32 6.74 9.56 6.16
CA VAL A 32 7.02 8.44 7.07
C VAL A 32 7.22 8.96 8.47
N THR A 33 6.61 8.30 9.44
CA THR A 33 6.87 8.52 10.85
C THR A 33 7.45 7.24 11.44
N LEU A 34 8.58 7.39 12.12
CA LEU A 34 9.23 6.32 12.86
C LEU A 34 9.16 6.64 14.35
N LEU A 35 8.87 5.64 15.16
CA LEU A 35 9.02 5.70 16.61
C LEU A 35 10.18 4.78 16.99
N LEU A 36 11.18 5.36 17.64
CA LEU A 36 12.42 4.68 18.00
C LEU A 36 12.52 4.58 19.52
N ASP A 37 13.02 3.45 20.01
CA ASP A 37 13.40 3.27 21.41
C ASP A 37 14.66 4.08 21.79
N GLU A 38 15.11 3.95 23.01
CA GLU A 38 16.29 4.65 23.54
C GLU A 38 17.60 4.22 22.86
N VAL A 39 17.62 2.98 22.32
CA VAL A 39 18.80 2.41 21.65
C VAL A 39 18.80 2.70 20.15
N GLY A 40 17.66 3.19 19.63
CA GLY A 40 17.48 3.54 18.22
C GLY A 40 16.83 2.44 17.37
N HIS A 41 16.28 1.39 17.97
CA HIS A 41 15.49 0.40 17.24
C HIS A 41 14.13 0.99 16.86
N VAL A 42 13.60 0.54 15.72
CA VAL A 42 12.29 0.97 15.22
C VAL A 42 11.21 0.14 15.87
N GLU A 43 10.46 0.74 16.80
CA GLU A 43 9.29 0.12 17.43
C GLU A 43 8.05 0.21 16.52
N GLN A 44 7.94 1.30 15.79
CA GLN A 44 6.83 1.50 14.86
C GLN A 44 7.27 2.33 13.65
N ALA A 45 6.84 1.89 12.46
CA ALA A 45 6.97 2.66 11.22
C ALA A 45 5.59 2.85 10.60
N ARG A 46 5.29 4.06 10.16
CA ARG A 46 4.05 4.39 9.45
C ARG A 46 4.31 5.17 8.19
N LEU A 47 3.72 4.70 7.10
CA LEU A 47 3.58 5.43 5.86
C LEU A 47 2.25 6.19 5.87
N HIS A 48 2.31 7.49 5.64
CA HIS A 48 1.14 8.34 5.49
C HIS A 48 0.98 8.73 4.03
N ILE A 49 -0.15 8.36 3.45
CA ILE A 49 -0.56 8.85 2.14
C ILE A 49 -1.27 10.18 2.37
N VAL A 50 -0.79 11.25 1.75
CA VAL A 50 -1.21 12.61 2.10
C VAL A 50 -2.34 13.11 1.21
N GLU A 51 -2.34 12.76 -0.08
CA GLU A 51 -3.26 13.34 -1.07
C GLU A 51 -4.65 12.71 -1.03
N PHE A 52 -4.75 11.40 -1.22
CA PHE A 52 -6.03 10.70 -1.24
C PHE A 52 -6.06 9.55 -0.25
N ARG A 53 -7.11 9.51 0.56
CA ARG A 53 -7.29 8.51 1.62
C ARG A 53 -8.68 7.90 1.53
N ALA A 54 -8.90 6.88 2.37
CA ALA A 54 -10.18 6.21 2.54
C ALA A 54 -10.62 5.32 1.37
N PHE A 55 -9.73 4.93 0.45
CA PHE A 55 -10.04 3.92 -0.56
C PHE A 55 -10.41 2.60 0.08
N GLU A 56 -9.77 2.25 1.18
CA GLU A 56 -10.10 1.09 2.00
C GLU A 56 -11.55 1.12 2.51
N LYS A 57 -12.12 2.30 2.75
CA LYS A 57 -13.53 2.47 3.10
C LYS A 57 -14.43 2.46 1.88
N PHE A 58 -13.98 3.04 0.78
CA PHE A 58 -14.73 3.13 -0.46
C PHE A 58 -15.01 1.76 -1.08
N ILE A 59 -14.07 0.81 -0.96
CA ILE A 59 -14.22 -0.54 -1.50
C ILE A 59 -15.01 -1.49 -0.58
N GLN A 60 -15.20 -1.15 0.69
CA GLN A 60 -15.97 -1.98 1.63
C GLN A 60 -17.42 -2.11 1.16
N GLY A 61 -17.94 -3.34 1.22
CA GLY A 61 -19.32 -3.64 0.81
C GLY A 61 -19.52 -3.76 -0.70
N ARG A 62 -18.47 -3.57 -1.52
CA ARG A 62 -18.56 -3.81 -2.96
C ARG A 62 -18.33 -5.28 -3.30
N PRO A 63 -18.89 -5.76 -4.41
CA PRO A 63 -18.57 -7.09 -4.93
C PRO A 63 -17.05 -7.21 -5.15
N TYR A 64 -16.46 -8.31 -4.66
CA TYR A 64 -15.00 -8.45 -4.68
C TYR A 64 -14.40 -8.40 -6.10
N TRP A 65 -15.14 -8.86 -7.11
CA TRP A 65 -14.66 -8.83 -8.50
C TRP A 65 -14.58 -7.42 -9.11
N GLU A 66 -15.25 -6.42 -8.51
CA GLU A 66 -15.16 -5.03 -8.94
C GLU A 66 -13.92 -4.32 -8.38
N VAL A 67 -13.37 -4.82 -7.27
CA VAL A 67 -12.29 -4.16 -6.55
C VAL A 67 -11.04 -3.94 -7.41
N PRO A 68 -10.51 -4.94 -8.16
CA PRO A 68 -9.32 -4.73 -8.98
C PRO A 68 -9.47 -3.63 -10.03
N VAL A 69 -10.64 -3.57 -10.68
CA VAL A 69 -10.94 -2.54 -11.69
C VAL A 69 -11.12 -1.17 -11.06
N THR A 70 -11.69 -1.13 -9.86
CA THR A 70 -11.91 0.12 -9.12
C THR A 70 -10.59 0.72 -8.65
N VAL A 71 -9.73 -0.08 -8.00
CA VAL A 71 -8.50 0.44 -7.39
C VAL A 71 -7.41 0.78 -8.40
N GLN A 72 -7.42 0.22 -9.60
CA GLN A 72 -6.50 0.64 -10.66
C GLN A 72 -6.68 2.11 -11.03
N ARG A 73 -7.85 2.70 -10.73
CA ARG A 73 -8.16 4.13 -10.96
C ARG A 73 -7.56 5.05 -9.91
N LEU A 74 -6.93 4.52 -8.87
CA LEU A 74 -6.16 5.30 -7.89
C LEU A 74 -5.01 6.07 -8.53
N CYS A 75 -4.39 5.48 -9.55
CA CYS A 75 -3.23 6.06 -10.21
C CYS A 75 -3.27 5.77 -11.70
N GLY A 76 -3.25 6.81 -12.51
CA GLY A 76 -3.23 6.69 -13.98
C GLY A 76 -1.88 6.26 -14.54
N ILE A 77 -0.79 6.39 -13.76
CA ILE A 77 0.57 6.05 -14.19
C ILE A 77 1.00 4.65 -13.75
N CYS A 78 0.40 4.11 -12.66
CA CYS A 78 0.74 2.80 -12.11
C CYS A 78 -0.48 1.87 -11.90
N PRO A 79 -1.46 1.84 -12.83
CA PRO A 79 -2.71 1.11 -12.62
C PRO A 79 -2.51 -0.40 -12.44
N VAL A 80 -1.51 -0.99 -13.09
CA VAL A 80 -1.21 -2.42 -13.01
C VAL A 80 -0.75 -2.81 -11.61
N SER A 81 0.04 -1.97 -10.95
CA SER A 81 0.49 -2.22 -9.58
C SER A 81 -0.68 -2.29 -8.61
N HIS A 82 -1.61 -1.34 -8.70
CA HIS A 82 -2.84 -1.35 -7.89
C HIS A 82 -3.72 -2.56 -8.20
N HIS A 83 -3.92 -2.87 -9.48
CA HIS A 83 -4.72 -4.01 -9.92
C HIS A 83 -4.17 -5.33 -9.37
N LEU A 84 -2.87 -5.58 -9.53
CA LEU A 84 -2.23 -6.80 -9.06
C LEU A 84 -2.21 -6.92 -7.54
N ALA A 85 -2.03 -5.80 -6.83
CA ALA A 85 -2.13 -5.78 -5.38
C ALA A 85 -3.53 -6.19 -4.90
N ALA A 86 -4.58 -5.65 -5.55
CA ALA A 86 -5.95 -6.04 -5.26
C ALA A 86 -6.21 -7.52 -5.57
N CYS A 87 -5.75 -8.01 -6.73
CA CYS A 87 -5.89 -9.43 -7.07
C CYS A 87 -5.23 -10.33 -6.02
N LYS A 88 -4.03 -9.97 -5.56
CA LYS A 88 -3.33 -10.75 -4.53
C LYS A 88 -4.05 -10.73 -3.18
N ALA A 89 -4.63 -9.61 -2.80
CA ALA A 89 -5.44 -9.51 -1.59
C ALA A 89 -6.71 -10.36 -1.70
N LEU A 90 -7.37 -10.32 -2.86
CA LEU A 90 -8.59 -11.09 -3.12
C LEU A 90 -8.34 -12.60 -3.23
N ASP A 91 -7.17 -13.02 -3.70
CA ASP A 91 -6.78 -14.44 -3.65
C ASP A 91 -6.91 -14.98 -2.22
N GLN A 92 -6.51 -14.20 -1.23
CA GLN A 92 -6.67 -14.58 0.19
C GLN A 92 -8.13 -14.60 0.63
N VAL A 93 -8.93 -13.64 0.18
CA VAL A 93 -10.37 -13.57 0.52
C VAL A 93 -11.12 -14.78 0.00
N VAL A 94 -10.80 -15.24 -1.21
CA VAL A 94 -11.45 -16.40 -1.83
C VAL A 94 -10.77 -17.74 -1.51
N GLY A 95 -9.70 -17.73 -0.71
CA GLY A 95 -8.95 -18.92 -0.31
C GLY A 95 -8.06 -19.51 -1.41
N ALA A 96 -7.75 -18.75 -2.44
CA ALA A 96 -6.82 -19.16 -3.50
C ALA A 96 -5.36 -19.02 -3.02
N THR A 97 -4.87 -20.03 -2.33
CA THR A 97 -3.51 -20.00 -1.75
C THR A 97 -2.40 -20.27 -2.77
N THR A 98 -2.73 -20.88 -3.88
CA THR A 98 -1.79 -21.22 -4.96
C THR A 98 -2.37 -20.83 -6.31
N LEU A 99 -1.51 -20.23 -7.14
CA LEU A 99 -1.83 -19.91 -8.52
C LEU A 99 -1.27 -21.00 -9.47
N THR A 100 -1.88 -21.13 -10.63
CA THR A 100 -1.25 -21.95 -11.68
C THR A 100 0.07 -21.31 -12.13
N PRO A 101 1.06 -22.10 -12.57
CA PRO A 101 2.34 -21.55 -13.03
C PRO A 101 2.19 -20.50 -14.14
N THR A 102 1.21 -20.67 -15.01
CA THR A 102 0.92 -19.72 -16.08
C THR A 102 0.37 -18.40 -15.52
N ALA A 103 -0.58 -18.46 -14.59
CA ALA A 103 -1.13 -17.25 -13.97
C ALA A 103 -0.05 -16.45 -13.24
N GLU A 104 0.85 -17.13 -12.51
CA GLU A 104 1.99 -16.50 -11.83
C GLU A 104 2.91 -15.77 -12.83
N LYS A 105 3.27 -16.43 -13.94
CA LYS A 105 4.11 -15.84 -14.98
C LYS A 105 3.44 -14.64 -15.64
N ILE A 106 2.15 -14.71 -15.92
CA ILE A 106 1.39 -13.59 -16.52
C ILE A 106 1.37 -12.41 -15.55
N ARG A 107 1.11 -12.61 -14.27
CA ARG A 107 1.13 -11.54 -13.26
C ARG A 107 2.50 -10.88 -13.19
N ARG A 108 3.58 -11.65 -13.21
CA ARG A 108 4.95 -11.11 -13.25
C ARG A 108 5.22 -10.32 -14.52
N LEU A 109 4.81 -10.84 -15.66
CA LEU A 109 4.98 -10.15 -16.95
C LEU A 109 4.25 -8.80 -16.96
N MET A 110 3.02 -8.75 -16.47
CA MET A 110 2.28 -7.51 -16.32
C MET A 110 3.01 -6.51 -15.42
N HIS A 111 3.53 -6.97 -14.29
CA HIS A 111 4.26 -6.12 -13.36
C HIS A 111 5.56 -5.58 -13.96
N TYR A 112 6.33 -6.42 -14.63
CA TYR A 112 7.54 -5.99 -15.31
C TYR A 112 7.25 -5.03 -16.47
N GLY A 113 6.15 -5.24 -17.19
CA GLY A 113 5.69 -4.29 -18.21
C GLY A 113 5.38 -2.91 -17.61
N GLN A 114 4.75 -2.88 -16.43
CA GLN A 114 4.51 -1.62 -15.70
C GLN A 114 5.82 -0.94 -15.27
N ILE A 115 6.78 -1.71 -14.77
CA ILE A 115 8.10 -1.17 -14.39
C ILE A 115 8.80 -0.59 -15.62
N LEU A 116 8.82 -1.34 -16.72
CA LEU A 116 9.42 -0.87 -17.99
C LEU A 116 8.78 0.42 -18.47
N GLN A 117 7.46 0.47 -18.50
CA GLN A 117 6.71 1.68 -18.87
C GLN A 117 7.10 2.86 -17.98
N SER A 118 7.12 2.65 -16.67
CA SER A 118 7.43 3.71 -15.71
C SER A 118 8.86 4.24 -15.82
N HIS A 119 9.81 3.41 -16.24
CA HIS A 119 11.19 3.82 -16.41
C HIS A 119 11.47 4.43 -17.79
N ALA A 120 10.60 4.17 -18.76
CA ALA A 120 10.72 4.71 -20.12
C ALA A 120 10.10 6.10 -20.28
N LEU A 121 9.25 6.52 -19.34
CA LEU A 121 8.65 7.85 -19.28
C LEU A 121 9.59 8.85 -18.60
#